data_b57802141669b3a532607195e8d6d281
#
_entry.id   b57802141669b3a532607195e8d6d281
#
_cell.length_a   1.000
_cell.length_b   1.000
_cell.length_c   1.000
_cell.angle_alpha   90.00
_cell.angle_beta   90.00
_cell.angle_gamma   90.00
#
_symmetry.space_group_name_H-M   'P 1'
#
loop_
_entity.id
_entity.type
_entity.pdbx_description
1 polymer ?
#
loop_
_entity_poly.entity_id
_entity_poly.type
_entity_poly.pdbx_seq_one_letter_code
_entity_poly.pdbx_strand_id
1 'polypeptide(L)'
;MYGTCAKMRVKAENVEALQKVMADQMSGDPIPGYQRSYVLTENDSEDFWLFVIFDDRASYDKNANDPAQHERYMEMRGLLEEDPEWHDGMIIEG
;
A
#
# COMPACT_ATOMS: atom_id res chain seq x y z
N MET A 1 -4.78 15.69 -4.97
CA MET A 1 -4.22 14.49 -4.32
C MET A 1 -3.66 13.56 -5.38
N TYR A 2 -2.68 12.78 -5.01
CA TYR A 2 -2.05 11.80 -5.90
C TYR A 2 -1.80 10.51 -5.12
N GLY A 3 -1.85 9.37 -5.77
CA GLY A 3 -1.56 8.12 -5.08
C GLY A 3 -1.66 6.90 -5.97
N THR A 4 -1.93 5.78 -5.34
CA THR A 4 -2.02 4.50 -6.04
C THR A 4 -3.20 3.69 -5.54
N CYS A 5 -3.70 2.85 -6.42
CA CYS A 5 -4.63 1.78 -6.11
C CYS A 5 -3.97 0.48 -6.54
N ALA A 6 -3.73 -0.42 -5.62
CA ALA A 6 -3.01 -1.65 -5.91
C ALA A 6 -3.86 -2.87 -5.60
N LYS A 7 -4.02 -3.73 -6.59
CA LYS A 7 -4.65 -5.04 -6.41
C LYS A 7 -3.60 -6.02 -5.95
N MET A 8 -3.90 -6.75 -4.87
CA MET A 8 -2.98 -7.69 -4.26
C MET A 8 -3.68 -8.99 -3.92
N ARG A 9 -2.96 -10.10 -4.00
CA ARG A 9 -3.44 -11.39 -3.55
C ARG A 9 -2.51 -11.91 -2.45
N VAL A 10 -3.07 -12.20 -1.28
CA VAL A 10 -2.33 -12.72 -0.15
C VAL A 10 -2.61 -14.21 0.02
N LYS A 11 -1.57 -14.97 0.37
CA LYS A 11 -1.74 -16.37 0.74
C LYS A 11 -2.61 -16.45 2.00
N ALA A 12 -3.57 -17.38 2.02
CA ALA A 12 -4.50 -17.53 3.15
C ALA A 12 -3.78 -17.64 4.50
N GLU A 13 -2.65 -18.36 4.52
CA GLU A 13 -1.82 -18.55 5.71
C GLU A 13 -1.13 -17.28 6.19
N ASN A 14 -1.04 -16.24 5.35
CA ASN A 14 -0.30 -15.01 5.63
C ASN A 14 -1.20 -13.81 5.91
N VAL A 15 -2.52 -13.96 5.95
CA VAL A 15 -3.46 -12.85 6.15
C VAL A 15 -3.18 -12.10 7.45
N GLU A 16 -3.03 -12.80 8.56
CA GLU A 16 -2.75 -12.16 9.85
C GLU A 16 -1.39 -11.49 9.88
N ALA A 17 -0.38 -12.14 9.29
CA ALA A 17 0.97 -11.58 9.21
C ALA A 17 0.98 -10.29 8.38
N LEU A 18 0.24 -10.26 7.27
CA LEU A 18 0.13 -9.07 6.44
C LEU A 18 -0.54 -7.91 7.18
N GLN A 19 -1.63 -8.19 7.89
CA GLN A 19 -2.32 -7.17 8.70
C GLN A 19 -1.39 -6.56 9.74
N LYS A 20 -0.57 -7.39 10.39
CA LYS A 20 0.41 -6.94 11.37
C LYS A 20 1.49 -6.05 10.74
N VAL A 21 2.03 -6.48 9.59
CA VAL A 21 3.04 -5.70 8.86
C VAL A 21 2.48 -4.33 8.48
N MET A 22 1.27 -4.28 7.94
CA MET A 22 0.63 -3.02 7.56
C MET A 22 0.39 -2.11 8.77
N ALA A 23 -0.05 -2.66 9.89
CA ALA A 23 -0.24 -1.88 11.12
C ALA A 23 1.08 -1.33 11.66
N ASP A 24 2.14 -2.14 11.67
CA ASP A 24 3.47 -1.72 12.12
C ASP A 24 4.03 -0.61 11.23
N GLN A 25 3.83 -0.69 9.92
CA GLN A 25 4.26 0.35 8.98
C GLN A 25 3.51 1.67 9.21
N MET A 26 2.24 1.61 9.54
CA MET A 26 1.42 2.79 9.81
C MET A 26 1.78 3.48 11.13
N SER A 27 2.37 2.75 12.08
CA SER A 27 2.79 3.30 13.38
C SER A 27 4.23 3.82 13.39
N GLY A 28 4.93 3.76 12.25
CA GLY A 28 6.30 4.25 12.12
C GLY A 28 6.40 5.77 12.00
N ASP A 29 7.59 6.26 11.59
CA ASP A 29 7.84 7.68 11.41
C ASP A 29 6.91 8.28 10.34
N PRO A 30 6.46 9.54 10.53
CA PRO A 30 5.63 10.21 9.53
C PRO A 30 6.32 10.27 8.16
N ILE A 31 5.55 10.00 7.12
CA ILE A 31 6.01 10.09 5.74
C ILE A 31 5.56 11.45 5.19
N PRO A 32 6.50 12.33 4.74
CA PRO A 32 6.11 13.64 4.21
C PRO A 32 5.11 13.53 3.07
N GLY A 33 4.01 14.28 3.17
CA GLY A 33 2.96 14.31 2.16
C GLY A 33 1.96 13.17 2.21
N TYR A 34 2.21 12.15 2.99
CA TYR A 34 1.29 11.03 3.15
C TYR A 34 0.03 11.47 3.92
N GLN A 35 -1.15 11.18 3.36
CA GLN A 35 -2.42 11.50 3.99
C GLN A 35 -3.03 10.31 4.71
N ARG A 36 -3.33 9.25 3.96
CA ARG A 36 -4.01 8.06 4.49
C ARG A 36 -3.98 6.90 3.51
N SER A 37 -4.34 5.74 4.03
CA SER A 37 -4.52 4.52 3.23
C SER A 37 -5.85 3.88 3.58
N TYR A 38 -6.42 3.17 2.61
CA TYR A 38 -7.60 2.34 2.81
C TYR A 38 -7.33 0.96 2.24
N VAL A 39 -7.94 -0.05 2.84
CA VAL A 39 -7.92 -1.41 2.33
C VAL A 39 -9.36 -1.85 2.08
N LEU A 40 -9.62 -2.30 0.87
CA LEU A 40 -10.90 -2.90 0.52
C LEU A 40 -10.68 -4.40 0.34
N THR A 41 -11.36 -5.20 1.16
CA THR A 41 -11.34 -6.65 1.02
C THR A 41 -12.54 -7.06 0.18
N GLU A 42 -12.27 -7.72 -0.94
CA GLU A 42 -13.32 -8.12 -1.86
C GLU A 42 -14.10 -9.32 -1.29
N ASN A 43 -15.44 -9.28 -1.39
CA ASN A 43 -16.26 -10.38 -0.91
C ASN A 43 -15.98 -11.66 -1.69
N ASP A 44 -15.91 -12.79 -0.99
CA ASP A 44 -15.73 -14.12 -1.58
C ASP A 44 -14.47 -14.24 -2.45
N SER A 45 -13.42 -13.47 -2.11
CA SER A 45 -12.17 -13.43 -2.87
C SER A 45 -10.97 -13.37 -1.93
N GLU A 46 -9.81 -13.84 -2.40
CA GLU A 46 -8.53 -13.68 -1.72
C GLU A 46 -7.86 -12.35 -2.08
N ASP A 47 -8.47 -11.60 -3.01
CA ASP A 47 -7.93 -10.31 -3.47
C ASP A 47 -8.32 -9.19 -2.51
N PHE A 48 -7.41 -8.25 -2.37
CA PHE A 48 -7.73 -6.99 -1.70
C PHE A 48 -7.14 -5.82 -2.49
N TRP A 49 -7.68 -4.63 -2.22
CA TRP A 49 -7.26 -3.40 -2.88
C TRP A 49 -6.70 -2.45 -1.85
N LEU A 50 -5.48 -1.97 -2.07
CA LEU A 50 -4.85 -0.97 -1.22
C LEU A 50 -4.91 0.38 -1.92
N PHE A 51 -5.43 1.38 -1.21
CA PHE A 51 -5.47 2.77 -1.67
C PHE A 51 -4.51 3.57 -0.81
N VAL A 52 -3.54 4.25 -1.43
CA VAL A 52 -2.59 5.10 -0.72
C VAL A 52 -2.69 6.50 -1.28
N ILE A 53 -2.88 7.50 -0.41
CA ILE A 53 -3.16 8.87 -0.80
C ILE A 53 -2.08 9.81 -0.27
N PHE A 54 -1.47 10.59 -1.18
CA PHE A 54 -0.50 11.65 -0.88
C PHE A 54 -1.05 13.02 -1.29
N ASP A 55 -0.46 14.09 -0.74
CA ASP A 55 -0.85 15.46 -1.06
C ASP A 55 -0.66 15.78 -2.54
N ASP A 56 0.46 15.34 -3.11
CA ASP A 56 0.82 15.59 -4.51
C ASP A 56 1.74 14.50 -5.05
N ARG A 57 1.97 14.56 -6.36
CA ARG A 57 2.83 13.61 -7.05
C ARG A 57 4.28 13.67 -6.58
N ALA A 58 4.78 14.87 -6.31
CA ALA A 58 6.18 15.03 -5.88
C ALA A 58 6.46 14.30 -4.56
N SER A 59 5.55 14.41 -3.59
CA SER A 59 5.64 13.69 -2.32
C SER A 59 5.56 12.17 -2.51
N TYR A 60 4.66 11.73 -3.37
CA TYR A 60 4.50 10.32 -3.71
C TYR A 60 5.78 9.75 -4.34
N ASP A 61 6.32 10.44 -5.35
CA ASP A 61 7.53 9.99 -6.05
C ASP A 61 8.74 9.97 -5.11
N LYS A 62 8.86 10.96 -4.24
CA LYS A 62 9.94 11.03 -3.25
C LYS A 62 9.90 9.83 -2.31
N ASN A 63 8.71 9.47 -1.82
CA ASN A 63 8.53 8.29 -0.97
C ASN A 63 8.84 7.00 -1.74
N ALA A 64 8.37 6.88 -2.98
CA ALA A 64 8.60 5.70 -3.80
C ALA A 64 10.07 5.42 -4.05
N ASN A 65 10.91 6.47 -4.07
CA ASN A 65 12.35 6.37 -4.28
C ASN A 65 13.15 6.27 -2.97
N ASP A 66 12.48 6.30 -1.83
CA ASP A 66 13.13 6.19 -0.53
C ASP A 66 13.53 4.74 -0.26
N PRO A 67 14.81 4.45 0.10
CA PRO A 67 15.23 3.10 0.45
C PRO A 67 14.40 2.45 1.56
N ALA A 68 13.94 3.23 2.53
CA ALA A 68 13.08 2.72 3.61
C ALA A 68 11.73 2.22 3.07
N GLN A 69 11.20 2.86 2.02
CA GLN A 69 9.97 2.41 1.36
C GLN A 69 10.19 1.07 0.64
N HIS A 70 11.35 0.91 0.01
CA HIS A 70 11.67 -0.35 -0.66
C HIS A 70 11.71 -1.51 0.35
N GLU A 71 12.30 -1.28 1.52
CA GLU A 71 12.34 -2.29 2.58
C GLU A 71 10.93 -2.65 3.07
N ARG A 72 10.07 -1.65 3.26
CA ARG A 72 8.66 -1.86 3.63
C ARG A 72 7.92 -2.68 2.57
N TYR A 73 8.14 -2.36 1.30
CA TYR A 73 7.55 -3.10 0.19
C TYR A 73 8.00 -4.56 0.18
N MET A 74 9.31 -4.81 0.33
CA MET A 74 9.84 -6.17 0.30
C MET A 74 9.30 -7.04 1.44
N GLU A 75 9.11 -6.45 2.61
CA GLU A 75 8.50 -7.13 3.75
C GLU A 75 7.06 -7.57 3.43
N MET A 76 6.28 -6.68 2.84
CA MET A 76 4.91 -6.97 2.42
C MET A 76 4.90 -7.99 1.27
N ARG A 77 5.78 -7.80 0.27
CA ARG A 77 5.81 -8.65 -0.93
C ARG A 77 6.04 -10.14 -0.60
N GLY A 78 6.86 -10.41 0.40
CA GLY A 78 7.12 -11.78 0.83
C GLY A 78 5.89 -12.55 1.30
N LEU A 79 4.82 -11.84 1.66
CA LEU A 79 3.57 -12.43 2.13
C LEU A 79 2.51 -12.60 1.03
N LEU A 80 2.77 -12.04 -0.16
CA LEU A 80 1.83 -12.08 -1.28
C LEU A 80 2.11 -13.28 -2.19
N GLU A 81 1.06 -13.76 -2.88
CA GLU A 81 1.18 -14.84 -3.86
C GLU A 81 1.84 -14.39 -5.15
N GLU A 82 1.65 -13.12 -5.52
CA GLU A 82 2.13 -12.56 -6.78
C GLU A 82 2.45 -11.07 -6.62
N ASP A 83 3.07 -10.47 -7.62
CA ASP A 83 3.37 -9.04 -7.61
C ASP A 83 2.07 -8.22 -7.57
N PRO A 84 2.04 -7.12 -6.76
CA PRO A 84 0.92 -6.21 -6.80
C PRO A 84 0.72 -5.60 -8.19
N GLU A 85 -0.53 -5.36 -8.54
CA GLU A 85 -0.87 -4.61 -9.74
C GLU A 85 -1.12 -3.15 -9.35
N TRP A 86 -0.15 -2.28 -9.68
CA TRP A 86 -0.16 -0.87 -9.29
C TRP A 86 -0.84 0.00 -10.33
N HIS A 87 -1.70 0.92 -9.86
CA HIS A 87 -2.35 1.92 -10.70
C HIS A 87 -2.16 3.29 -10.06
N ASP A 88 -1.14 4.02 -10.52
CA ASP A 88 -0.81 5.35 -9.98
C ASP A 88 -1.55 6.43 -10.74
N GLY A 89 -1.97 7.49 -10.05
CA GLY A 89 -2.63 8.59 -10.72
C GLY A 89 -3.13 9.69 -9.78
N MET A 90 -3.75 10.68 -10.40
CA MET A 90 -4.42 11.77 -9.69
C MET A 90 -5.66 11.25 -8.99
N ILE A 91 -5.88 11.74 -7.78
CA ILE A 91 -7.07 11.39 -6.99
C ILE A 91 -7.92 12.64 -6.85
N ILE A 92 -9.17 12.53 -7.22
CA ILE A 92 -10.16 13.61 -7.10
C ILE A 92 -11.32 13.11 -6.27
N GLU A 93 -11.94 14.02 -5.50
CA GLU A 93 -13.15 13.68 -4.77
C GLU A 93 -14.33 13.64 -5.73
N GLY A 94 -15.13 12.60 -5.60
CA GLY A 94 -16.30 12.40 -6.41
C GLY A 94 -17.61 12.74 -5.72
#